data_be03cfc9c2ad7b1144764747ab5917ab
#
_entry.id   be03cfc9c2ad7b1144764747ab5917ab
#
_cell.length_a   1.000
_cell.length_b   1.000
_cell.length_c   1.000
_cell.angle_alpha   90.00
_cell.angle_beta   90.00
_cell.angle_gamma   90.00
#
_symmetry.space_group_name_H-M   'P 1'
#
loop_
_entity.id
_entity.type
_entity.pdbx_description
1 polymer ?
#
loop_
_entity_poly.entity_id
_entity_poly.type
_entity_poly.pdbx_seq_one_letter_code
_entity_poly.pdbx_strand_id
1 'polypeptide(L)'
;LKMIAAGAPALSEDGKSVMNAQLYKQAMLIAAKHDIPVLAHCEDKSLTNGGCMNEDERSKELGLPGICNASEDVIAARDIILANDTGVKLHLCHCSTRHCGDDEKGKGRGISGDSRGVSSPFHSQLRRYSWR
;
A
#
# COMPACT_ATOMS: atom_id res chain seq x y z
N LEU A 1 21.47 -5.76 -0.23
CA LEU A 1 22.43 -6.08 -1.32
C LEU A 1 22.71 -7.58 -1.45
N LYS A 2 22.94 -8.33 -0.35
CA LYS A 2 23.22 -9.78 -0.45
C LYS A 2 22.08 -10.58 -1.09
N MET A 3 20.82 -10.29 -0.78
CA MET A 3 19.65 -10.95 -1.38
C MET A 3 19.58 -10.69 -2.89
N ILE A 4 19.78 -9.46 -3.31
CA ILE A 4 19.78 -9.09 -4.74
C ILE A 4 20.92 -9.81 -5.48
N ALA A 5 22.12 -9.82 -4.91
CA ALA A 5 23.26 -10.55 -5.47
C ALA A 5 23.02 -12.07 -5.55
N ALA A 6 22.18 -12.62 -4.69
CA ALA A 6 21.74 -14.02 -4.72
C ALA A 6 20.57 -14.27 -5.70
N GLY A 7 20.14 -13.25 -6.46
CA GLY A 7 19.11 -13.40 -7.48
C GLY A 7 17.67 -13.16 -7.00
N ALA A 8 17.48 -12.47 -5.86
CA ALA A 8 16.12 -12.10 -5.42
C ALA A 8 15.45 -11.19 -6.47
N PRO A 9 14.28 -11.55 -7.02
CA PRO A 9 13.61 -10.80 -8.08
C PRO A 9 12.84 -9.59 -7.57
N ALA A 10 12.61 -9.50 -6.27
CA ALA A 10 11.85 -8.44 -5.60
C ALA A 10 12.28 -8.30 -4.14
N LEU A 11 11.94 -7.18 -3.51
CA LEU A 11 11.95 -7.03 -2.05
C LEU A 11 10.52 -7.11 -1.53
N SER A 12 10.31 -7.81 -0.42
CA SER A 12 9.01 -7.92 0.23
C SER A 12 9.14 -7.68 1.72
N GLU A 13 8.10 -7.12 2.32
CA GLU A 13 7.93 -6.96 3.76
C GLU A 13 6.70 -7.71 4.29
N ASP A 14 6.26 -8.74 3.59
CA ASP A 14 5.02 -9.46 3.84
C ASP A 14 4.82 -9.83 5.32
N GLY A 15 3.63 -9.50 5.83
CA GLY A 15 3.21 -9.70 7.22
C GLY A 15 3.76 -8.71 8.25
N LYS A 16 4.65 -7.78 7.85
CA LYS A 16 5.19 -6.75 8.75
C LYS A 16 5.59 -5.48 8.01
N SER A 17 4.71 -4.50 7.94
CA SER A 17 5.04 -3.21 7.35
C SER A 17 6.25 -2.57 8.05
N VAL A 18 7.16 -2.02 7.26
CA VAL A 18 8.28 -1.24 7.78
C VAL A 18 7.75 0.12 8.23
N MET A 19 7.56 0.30 9.54
CA MET A 19 6.96 1.52 10.10
C MET A 19 7.88 2.74 10.00
N ASN A 20 9.21 2.55 9.97
CA ASN A 20 10.15 3.64 9.80
C ASN A 20 10.23 4.04 8.33
N ALA A 21 9.59 5.17 7.98
CA ALA A 21 9.53 5.66 6.60
C ALA A 21 10.91 5.97 6.00
N GLN A 22 11.86 6.45 6.80
CA GLN A 22 13.22 6.73 6.33
C GLN A 22 13.97 5.45 5.94
N LEU A 23 13.85 4.40 6.76
CA LEU A 23 14.42 3.09 6.47
C LEU A 23 13.79 2.49 5.22
N TYR A 24 12.46 2.60 5.10
CA TYR A 24 11.74 2.08 3.95
C TYR A 24 12.12 2.81 2.66
N LYS A 25 12.23 4.15 2.70
CA LYS A 25 12.73 4.95 1.58
C LYS A 25 14.14 4.52 1.14
N GLN A 26 15.04 4.23 2.06
CA GLN A 26 16.37 3.73 1.73
C GLN A 26 16.31 2.36 1.03
N ALA A 27 15.44 1.46 1.49
CA ALA A 27 15.23 0.17 0.83
C ALA A 27 14.67 0.35 -0.60
N MET A 28 13.70 1.26 -0.78
CA MET A 28 13.14 1.61 -2.08
C MET A 28 14.19 2.18 -3.04
N LEU A 29 15.07 3.08 -2.58
CA LEU A 29 16.18 3.60 -3.39
C LEU A 29 17.14 2.49 -3.86
N ILE A 30 17.41 1.52 -2.99
CA ILE A 30 18.23 0.36 -3.36
C ILE A 30 17.51 -0.49 -4.39
N ALA A 31 16.22 -0.77 -4.21
CA ALA A 31 15.42 -1.53 -5.16
C ALA A 31 15.35 -0.84 -6.53
N ALA A 32 15.11 0.47 -6.56
CA ALA A 32 15.10 1.27 -7.79
C ALA A 32 16.44 1.21 -8.53
N LYS A 33 17.55 1.32 -7.81
CA LYS A 33 18.90 1.23 -8.40
C LYS A 33 19.17 -0.12 -9.08
N HIS A 34 18.53 -1.19 -8.62
CA HIS A 34 18.68 -2.53 -9.16
C HIS A 34 17.53 -2.96 -10.06
N ASP A 35 16.62 -2.04 -10.37
CA ASP A 35 15.43 -2.26 -11.21
C ASP A 35 14.51 -3.41 -10.71
N ILE A 36 14.48 -3.67 -9.41
CA ILE A 36 13.61 -4.67 -8.80
C ILE A 36 12.41 -4.03 -8.10
N PRO A 37 11.23 -4.66 -8.12
CA PRO A 37 10.05 -4.14 -7.45
C PRO A 37 10.11 -4.33 -5.93
N VAL A 38 9.31 -3.50 -5.24
CA VAL A 38 8.98 -3.66 -3.82
C VAL A 38 7.54 -4.13 -3.71
N LEU A 39 7.31 -5.21 -2.97
CA LEU A 39 6.00 -5.79 -2.69
C LEU A 39 5.61 -5.40 -1.26
N ALA A 40 4.65 -4.49 -1.13
CA ALA A 40 4.28 -3.88 0.14
C ALA A 40 3.08 -4.58 0.77
N HIS A 41 3.19 -4.89 2.06
CA HIS A 41 2.09 -5.25 2.94
C HIS A 41 1.66 -4.00 3.72
N CYS A 42 0.47 -3.49 3.43
CA CYS A 42 0.03 -2.20 3.95
C CYS A 42 -0.77 -2.38 5.23
N GLU A 43 -0.11 -2.28 6.38
CA GLU A 43 -0.79 -2.32 7.68
C GLU A 43 -0.08 -1.45 8.71
N ASP A 44 -0.77 -0.43 9.20
CA ASP A 44 -0.33 0.31 10.39
C ASP A 44 -0.77 -0.42 11.65
N LYS A 45 0.18 -1.07 12.32
CA LYS A 45 -0.10 -1.87 13.52
C LYS A 45 -0.59 -1.06 14.71
N SER A 46 -0.35 0.23 14.73
CA SER A 46 -0.87 1.11 15.78
C SER A 46 -2.37 1.35 15.65
N LEU A 47 -2.93 1.12 14.46
CA LEU A 47 -4.35 1.29 14.14
C LEU A 47 -5.14 -0.03 14.13
N THR A 48 -4.48 -1.18 14.29
CA THR A 48 -5.19 -2.48 14.28
C THR A 48 -5.98 -2.74 15.56
N ASN A 49 -5.60 -2.10 16.67
CA ASN A 49 -6.29 -2.15 17.96
C ASN A 49 -6.65 -3.57 18.44
N GLY A 50 -5.81 -4.56 18.12
CA GLY A 50 -6.08 -5.96 18.43
C GLY A 50 -7.25 -6.57 17.66
N GLY A 51 -7.67 -5.93 16.57
CA GLY A 51 -8.75 -6.39 15.71
C GLY A 51 -8.43 -7.73 15.05
N CYS A 52 -9.47 -8.51 14.78
CA CYS A 52 -9.36 -9.83 14.15
C CYS A 52 -10.10 -9.94 12.81
N MET A 53 -10.77 -8.88 12.41
CA MET A 53 -11.50 -8.76 11.15
C MET A 53 -11.64 -7.29 10.78
N ASN A 54 -12.15 -7.00 9.58
CA ASN A 54 -12.43 -5.62 9.19
C ASN A 54 -13.48 -4.96 10.10
N GLU A 55 -13.32 -3.66 10.37
CA GLU A 55 -14.30 -2.87 11.12
C GLU A 55 -15.47 -2.50 10.21
N ASP A 56 -16.57 -3.22 10.35
CA ASP A 56 -17.80 -3.04 9.58
C ASP A 56 -19.06 -3.41 10.41
N GLU A 57 -20.22 -3.44 9.79
CA GLU A 57 -21.47 -3.89 10.40
C GLU A 57 -21.34 -5.32 10.95
N ARG A 58 -20.63 -6.19 10.23
CA ARG A 58 -20.49 -7.60 10.62
C ARG A 58 -19.64 -7.78 11.88
N SER A 59 -18.57 -7.01 12.02
CA SER A 59 -17.76 -7.03 13.25
C SER A 59 -18.57 -6.58 14.47
N LYS A 60 -19.42 -5.57 14.29
CA LYS A 60 -20.33 -5.08 15.34
C LYS A 60 -21.38 -6.12 15.73
N GLU A 61 -22.04 -6.74 14.75
CA GLU A 61 -23.02 -7.81 14.98
C GLU A 61 -22.44 -8.99 15.76
N LEU A 62 -21.20 -9.34 15.46
CA LEU A 62 -20.50 -10.44 16.12
C LEU A 62 -19.87 -10.06 17.46
N GLY A 63 -19.84 -8.77 17.79
CA GLY A 63 -19.16 -8.26 18.98
C GLY A 63 -17.64 -8.49 18.96
N LEU A 64 -17.04 -8.56 17.74
CA LEU A 64 -15.62 -8.77 17.55
C LEU A 64 -14.89 -7.46 17.28
N PRO A 65 -13.64 -7.31 17.79
CA PRO A 65 -12.85 -6.12 17.53
C PRO A 65 -12.50 -6.01 16.05
N GLY A 66 -12.80 -4.87 15.45
CA GLY A 66 -12.51 -4.57 14.04
C GLY A 66 -11.17 -3.85 13.85
N ILE A 67 -10.58 -4.05 12.68
CA ILE A 67 -9.43 -3.29 12.18
C ILE A 67 -9.99 -2.21 11.26
N CYS A 68 -9.71 -0.94 11.55
CA CYS A 68 -10.19 0.15 10.73
C CYS A 68 -9.48 0.21 9.37
N ASN A 69 -10.18 0.66 8.33
CA ASN A 69 -9.63 0.80 6.99
C ASN A 69 -8.39 1.70 6.95
N ALA A 70 -8.32 2.70 7.83
CA ALA A 70 -7.17 3.60 7.93
C ALA A 70 -5.86 2.85 8.21
N SER A 71 -5.89 1.68 8.84
CA SER A 71 -4.71 0.83 9.06
C SER A 71 -4.00 0.50 7.74
N GLU A 72 -4.75 0.17 6.70
CA GLU A 72 -4.23 -0.12 5.36
C GLU A 72 -3.96 1.18 4.57
N ASP A 73 -4.92 2.10 4.56
CA ASP A 73 -4.90 3.29 3.70
C ASP A 73 -3.71 4.22 3.99
N VAL A 74 -3.36 4.41 5.27
CA VAL A 74 -2.26 5.29 5.68
C VAL A 74 -0.91 4.75 5.18
N ILE A 75 -0.69 3.45 5.30
CA ILE A 75 0.55 2.82 4.82
C ILE A 75 0.60 2.80 3.30
N ALA A 76 -0.50 2.46 2.63
CA ALA A 76 -0.58 2.49 1.17
C ALA A 76 -0.29 3.89 0.62
N ALA A 77 -0.89 4.94 1.20
CA ALA A 77 -0.63 6.32 0.80
C ALA A 77 0.84 6.71 1.01
N ARG A 78 1.43 6.38 2.16
CA ARG A 78 2.84 6.60 2.45
C ARG A 78 3.74 5.95 1.40
N ASP A 79 3.47 4.69 1.09
CA ASP A 79 4.30 3.89 0.21
C ASP A 79 4.23 4.37 -1.24
N ILE A 80 3.06 4.82 -1.69
CA ILE A 80 2.89 5.46 -3.00
C ILE A 80 3.69 6.77 -3.08
N ILE A 81 3.64 7.60 -2.03
CA ILE A 81 4.42 8.85 -1.97
C ILE A 81 5.92 8.56 -2.06
N LEU A 82 6.39 7.58 -1.29
CA LEU A 82 7.80 7.19 -1.29
C LEU A 82 8.22 6.54 -2.62
N ALA A 83 7.36 5.76 -3.24
CA ALA A 83 7.63 5.17 -4.55
C ALA A 83 7.77 6.25 -5.64
N ASN A 84 6.92 7.29 -5.60
CA ASN A 84 7.04 8.44 -6.48
C ASN A 84 8.37 9.18 -6.32
N ASP A 85 8.78 9.38 -5.08
CA ASP A 85 10.00 10.10 -4.74
C ASP A 85 11.28 9.29 -5.10
N THR A 86 11.22 7.99 -5.02
CA THR A 86 12.36 7.09 -5.26
C THR A 86 12.41 6.51 -6.67
N GLY A 87 11.31 6.58 -7.43
CA GLY A 87 11.18 5.97 -8.75
C GLY A 87 11.14 4.44 -8.75
N VAL A 88 10.92 3.81 -7.58
CA VAL A 88 10.84 2.35 -7.48
C VAL A 88 9.54 1.81 -8.07
N LYS A 89 9.57 0.59 -8.58
CA LYS A 89 8.37 -0.18 -8.93
C LYS A 89 7.74 -0.68 -7.64
N LEU A 90 6.52 -0.21 -7.32
CA LEU A 90 5.79 -0.60 -6.12
C LEU A 90 4.60 -1.47 -6.49
N HIS A 91 4.41 -2.56 -5.77
CA HIS A 91 3.21 -3.38 -5.80
C HIS A 91 2.59 -3.42 -4.40
N LEU A 92 1.35 -2.98 -4.28
CA LEU A 92 0.57 -3.10 -3.06
C LEU A 92 -0.10 -4.48 -3.07
N CYS A 93 0.25 -5.33 -2.10
CA CYS A 93 -0.28 -6.68 -2.00
C CYS A 93 -1.67 -6.67 -1.33
N HIS A 94 -2.54 -7.59 -1.76
CA HIS A 94 -3.81 -7.94 -1.10
C HIS A 94 -4.56 -6.75 -0.46
N CYS A 95 -4.72 -5.65 -1.19
CA CYS A 95 -5.49 -4.49 -0.71
C CYS A 95 -6.96 -4.85 -0.49
N SER A 96 -7.47 -4.53 0.69
CA SER A 96 -8.83 -4.84 1.13
C SER A 96 -9.73 -3.61 1.17
N THR A 97 -9.13 -2.41 1.24
CA THR A 97 -9.86 -1.15 1.34
C THR A 97 -10.17 -0.56 -0.02
N ARG A 98 -11.24 0.26 -0.09
CA ARG A 98 -11.65 0.93 -1.33
C ARG A 98 -10.68 2.02 -1.80
N HIS A 99 -9.84 2.52 -0.90
CA HIS A 99 -8.87 3.57 -1.22
C HIS A 99 -7.63 3.04 -1.94
N CYS A 100 -7.37 1.74 -1.77
CA CYS A 100 -6.28 1.05 -2.47
C CYS A 100 -6.75 0.30 -3.72
N GLY A 101 -8.04 -0.01 -3.83
CA GLY A 101 -8.63 -0.75 -4.94
C GLY A 101 -9.25 0.15 -6.01
N ASP A 102 -9.48 -0.41 -7.17
CA ASP A 102 -10.05 0.25 -8.34
C ASP A 102 -11.42 0.90 -8.06
N ASP A 103 -11.50 2.22 -8.21
CA ASP A 103 -12.75 2.95 -8.35
C ASP A 103 -13.41 2.66 -9.70
N GLU A 104 -13.97 1.49 -9.89
CA GLU A 104 -14.88 1.28 -11.04
C GLU A 104 -16.24 1.98 -10.88
N LYS A 105 -16.53 2.55 -9.69
CA LYS A 105 -17.78 3.29 -9.42
C LYS A 105 -17.56 4.54 -8.56
N GLY A 106 -16.80 5.49 -9.06
CA GLY A 106 -16.59 6.87 -8.62
C GLY A 106 -17.50 7.48 -7.55
N LYS A 107 -17.52 6.97 -6.32
CA LYS A 107 -18.13 7.62 -5.16
C LYS A 107 -17.45 7.20 -3.86
N GLY A 108 -16.19 7.56 -3.66
CA GLY A 108 -15.50 7.44 -2.39
C GLY A 108 -14.79 8.75 -2.06
N ARG A 109 -15.06 9.34 -0.91
CA ARG A 109 -14.31 10.49 -0.41
C ARG A 109 -12.96 10.00 0.13
N GLY A 110 -11.97 10.01 -0.69
CA GLY A 110 -10.63 9.68 -0.27
C GLY A 110 -9.73 10.00 -1.42
N ILE A 111 -8.49 10.14 -1.37
CA ILE A 111 -7.51 10.58 -2.39
C ILE A 111 -7.90 10.20 -3.83
N SER A 112 -9.09 10.53 -4.23
CA SER A 112 -9.67 10.30 -5.55
C SER A 112 -9.37 11.50 -6.42
N GLY A 113 -8.43 11.37 -7.33
CA GLY A 113 -8.45 12.20 -8.52
C GLY A 113 -9.73 11.91 -9.30
N ASP A 114 -10.55 12.94 -9.52
CA ASP A 114 -11.71 12.91 -10.41
C ASP A 114 -11.32 12.26 -11.74
N SER A 115 -12.03 11.21 -12.13
CA SER A 115 -11.84 10.50 -13.40
C SER A 115 -12.22 11.32 -14.64
N ARG A 116 -12.55 12.61 -14.46
CA ARG A 116 -12.83 13.57 -15.53
C ARG A 116 -11.83 14.72 -15.49
N GLY A 117 -10.65 14.49 -16.05
CA GLY A 117 -9.82 15.57 -16.57
C GLY A 117 -8.69 16.11 -15.69
N VAL A 118 -8.44 15.57 -14.51
CA VAL A 118 -7.20 15.81 -13.81
C VAL A 118 -6.48 14.48 -13.65
N SER A 119 -5.51 14.23 -14.49
CA SER A 119 -4.55 13.15 -14.29
C SER A 119 -3.74 13.46 -13.05
N SER A 120 -4.29 13.12 -11.87
CA SER A 120 -3.49 13.12 -10.67
C SER A 120 -2.32 12.16 -10.94
N PRO A 121 -1.07 12.58 -10.72
CA PRO A 121 0.08 11.67 -10.83
C PRO A 121 -0.11 10.40 -10.01
N PHE A 122 -0.87 10.47 -8.91
CA PHE A 122 -1.26 9.38 -8.06
C PHE A 122 -2.08 8.29 -8.77
N HIS A 123 -3.14 8.66 -9.50
CA HIS A 123 -4.03 7.70 -10.15
C HIS A 123 -3.34 6.95 -11.29
N SER A 124 -2.52 7.65 -12.08
CA SER A 124 -1.77 7.01 -13.18
C SER A 124 -0.69 6.06 -12.67
N GLN A 125 -0.18 6.27 -11.46
CA GLN A 125 0.80 5.39 -10.84
C GLN A 125 0.16 4.17 -10.19
N LEU A 126 -0.99 4.29 -9.53
CA LEU A 126 -1.76 3.15 -9.03
C LEU A 126 -2.06 2.15 -10.15
N ARG A 127 -2.51 2.63 -11.33
CA ARG A 127 -2.75 1.78 -12.52
C ARG A 127 -1.49 1.10 -13.05
N ARG A 128 -0.33 1.71 -12.88
CA ARG A 128 0.94 1.17 -13.39
C ARG A 128 1.46 0.02 -12.52
N TYR A 129 1.00 -0.08 -11.29
CA TYR A 129 1.49 -1.04 -10.29
C TYR A 129 0.44 -2.06 -9.83
N SER A 130 -0.82 -1.96 -10.28
CA SER A 130 -1.81 -3.02 -10.06
C SER A 130 -1.63 -4.12 -11.10
N TRP A 131 -1.15 -5.27 -10.69
CA TRP A 131 -1.21 -6.49 -11.49
C TRP A 131 -2.62 -7.07 -11.39
N ARG A 132 -3.25 -7.29 -12.53
CA ARG A 132 -4.45 -8.13 -12.62
C ARG A 132 -4.03 -9.60 -12.57
#